data_d62a291cfe2c2a7a8fa7a6fc1d881ae1
#
_entry.id   d62a291cfe2c2a7a8fa7a6fc1d881ae1
#
_cell.length_a   1.000
_cell.length_b   1.000
_cell.length_c   1.000
_cell.angle_alpha   90.00
_cell.angle_beta   90.00
_cell.angle_gamma   90.00
#
_symmetry.space_group_name_H-M   'P 1'
#
loop_
_entity.id
_entity.type
_entity.pdbx_description
1 polymer ?
#
loop_
_entity_poly.entity_id
_entity_poly.type
_entity_poly.pdbx_seq_one_letter_code
_entity_poly.pdbx_strand_id
1 'polypeptide(L)'
;MPDLAALTRNAVKVLPEGELERKLALGRPLRVKLGIDPTARDIHIGQAIPLQRMRAFQDQGHTGILIVGDYTARVGDPSGRSKERQVMSGEQIDENAARYFEQALRILDRDRSELRFNSEWLGKLDFGEILRLTRTITVSRLLERNDFERRFKTNQPISVSEFLYPLMQAYDSVAIKADVELGGTDQEYNLLTGRDVQIAYGQEPQVALTTPLINGPNGVDKMSASLGNYIGIDDPPAEMYGKAMSSVDALMPDYYRLCLEADAPPPADPYAAKREFARRLVERWHGAEAAAAAEAGFDRMFKEKRATDDAPVLELPDGDPVHVPAFLADHSLAGSRGEARRLISQGGVRLDGEPLAADELDVPRSRMAGAELRVGRRFARVAG
;
A
#
# COMPACT_ATOMS: atom_id res chain seq x y z
N MET A 1 12.93 -17.41 26.45
CA MET A 1 12.81 -18.16 25.16
C MET A 1 12.20 -17.23 24.16
N PRO A 2 12.56 -17.29 22.87
CA PRO A 2 11.90 -16.47 21.85
C PRO A 2 10.39 -16.69 21.84
N ASP A 3 9.63 -15.60 21.68
CA ASP A 3 8.18 -15.68 21.54
C ASP A 3 7.80 -16.03 20.09
N LEU A 4 7.74 -17.33 19.81
CA LEU A 4 7.40 -17.83 18.48
C LEU A 4 5.98 -17.38 18.03
N ALA A 5 5.03 -17.28 18.96
CA ALA A 5 3.67 -16.86 18.63
C ALA A 5 3.64 -15.41 18.13
N ALA A 6 4.43 -14.52 18.73
CA ALA A 6 4.58 -13.15 18.25
C ALA A 6 5.25 -13.11 16.87
N LEU A 7 6.29 -13.92 16.62
CA LEU A 7 6.99 -13.95 15.33
C LEU A 7 6.11 -14.48 14.18
N THR A 8 5.25 -15.46 14.47
CA THR A 8 4.41 -16.12 13.47
C THR A 8 2.96 -15.63 13.44
N ARG A 9 2.67 -14.57 14.20
CA ARG A 9 1.32 -13.99 14.25
C ARG A 9 0.84 -13.62 12.84
N ASN A 10 -0.35 -14.09 12.48
CA ASN A 10 -0.94 -13.90 11.15
C ASN A 10 -0.10 -14.47 9.97
N ALA A 11 0.92 -15.27 10.21
CA ALA A 11 1.58 -15.99 9.13
C ALA A 11 0.61 -17.02 8.51
N VAL A 12 0.67 -17.15 7.18
CA VAL A 12 -0.09 -18.19 6.46
C VAL A 12 0.72 -19.47 6.43
N LYS A 13 2.03 -19.34 6.15
CA LYS A 13 2.97 -20.45 6.15
C LYS A 13 4.31 -20.02 6.74
N VAL A 14 4.96 -20.96 7.43
CA VAL A 14 6.35 -20.88 7.89
C VAL A 14 7.02 -22.15 7.42
N LEU A 15 7.90 -22.07 6.44
CA LEU A 15 8.46 -23.22 5.74
C LEU A 15 9.98 -23.26 5.78
N PRO A 16 10.58 -24.45 6.04
CA PRO A 16 9.94 -25.68 6.47
C PRO A 16 9.46 -25.62 7.92
N GLU A 17 8.55 -26.51 8.28
CA GLU A 17 8.10 -26.65 9.66
C GLU A 17 9.25 -26.95 10.61
N GLY A 18 9.30 -26.33 11.81
CA GLY A 18 10.32 -26.50 12.82
C GLY A 18 11.67 -25.78 12.54
N GLU A 19 11.87 -25.26 11.34
CA GLU A 19 13.13 -24.64 10.96
C GLU A 19 13.34 -23.26 11.61
N LEU A 20 12.26 -22.51 11.82
CA LEU A 20 12.35 -21.23 12.52
C LEU A 20 12.81 -21.42 13.97
N GLU A 21 12.22 -22.38 14.66
CA GLU A 21 12.59 -22.77 16.03
C GLU A 21 14.04 -23.19 16.12
N ARG A 22 14.49 -23.99 15.15
CA ARG A 22 15.89 -24.44 15.06
C ARG A 22 16.83 -23.24 14.89
N LYS A 23 16.52 -22.29 14.01
CA LYS A 23 17.34 -21.08 13.82
C LYS A 23 17.34 -20.17 15.04
N LEU A 24 16.19 -19.99 15.69
CA LEU A 24 16.10 -19.23 16.95
C LEU A 24 16.95 -19.85 18.07
N ALA A 25 17.04 -21.19 18.12
CA ALA A 25 17.88 -21.91 19.10
C ALA A 25 19.40 -21.71 18.91
N LEU A 26 19.83 -21.14 17.76
CA LEU A 26 21.25 -20.80 17.53
C LEU A 26 21.76 -19.70 18.48
N GLY A 27 20.88 -18.94 19.12
CA GLY A 27 21.23 -17.91 20.11
C GLY A 27 21.94 -16.68 19.52
N ARG A 28 21.92 -16.51 18.21
CA ARG A 28 22.44 -15.32 17.50
C ARG A 28 21.34 -14.52 16.85
N PRO A 29 21.55 -13.22 16.60
CA PRO A 29 20.63 -12.44 15.78
C PRO A 29 20.43 -13.07 14.40
N LEU A 30 19.16 -13.23 13.98
CA LEU A 30 18.81 -13.68 12.65
C LEU A 30 18.74 -12.48 11.69
N ARG A 31 19.05 -12.71 10.43
CA ARG A 31 18.95 -11.76 9.33
C ARG A 31 17.62 -11.96 8.62
N VAL A 32 16.68 -11.05 8.85
CA VAL A 32 15.30 -11.14 8.37
C VAL A 32 15.15 -10.23 7.16
N LYS A 33 14.95 -10.82 5.99
CA LYS A 33 14.85 -10.15 4.69
C LYS A 33 13.42 -9.83 4.32
N LEU A 34 13.19 -8.66 3.72
CA LEU A 34 12.00 -8.30 2.96
C LEU A 34 12.44 -7.57 1.69
N GLY A 35 12.14 -8.12 0.52
CA GLY A 35 12.38 -7.48 -0.77
C GLY A 35 11.19 -6.60 -1.17
N ILE A 36 11.48 -5.44 -1.74
CA ILE A 36 10.52 -4.51 -2.27
C ILE A 36 10.98 -3.99 -3.64
N ASP A 37 10.09 -3.99 -4.62
CA ASP A 37 10.31 -3.24 -5.86
C ASP A 37 9.76 -1.81 -5.65
N PRO A 38 10.58 -0.75 -5.85
CA PRO A 38 10.21 0.64 -5.55
C PRO A 38 9.29 1.24 -6.62
N THR A 39 8.23 0.51 -6.97
CA THR A 39 7.31 0.82 -8.07
C THR A 39 6.15 1.75 -7.66
N ALA A 40 6.04 2.07 -6.38
CA ALA A 40 5.11 3.02 -5.81
C ALA A 40 5.84 3.91 -4.80
N ARG A 41 5.37 5.14 -4.65
CA ARG A 41 5.99 6.13 -3.74
C ARG A 41 5.64 5.88 -2.28
N ASP A 42 4.49 5.27 -2.01
CA ASP A 42 3.93 5.20 -0.67
C ASP A 42 3.64 3.77 -0.23
N ILE A 43 3.88 3.50 1.05
CA ILE A 43 3.48 2.27 1.73
C ILE A 43 1.98 2.33 2.01
N HIS A 44 1.26 1.29 1.67
CA HIS A 44 -0.13 1.12 2.08
C HIS A 44 -0.27 0.11 3.23
N ILE A 45 -1.41 0.10 3.90
CA ILE A 45 -1.64 -0.76 5.07
C ILE A 45 -1.43 -2.25 4.80
N GLY A 46 -1.59 -2.72 3.56
CA GLY A 46 -1.28 -4.11 3.17
C GLY A 46 0.22 -4.41 3.17
N GLN A 47 1.06 -3.46 2.75
CA GLN A 47 2.52 -3.59 2.81
C GLN A 47 3.05 -3.42 4.24
N ALA A 48 2.29 -2.79 5.13
CA ALA A 48 2.63 -2.71 6.54
C ALA A 48 2.61 -4.08 7.24
N ILE A 49 1.83 -5.07 6.73
CA ILE A 49 1.70 -6.40 7.35
C ILE A 49 3.04 -7.14 7.46
N PRO A 50 3.80 -7.37 6.37
CA PRO A 50 5.11 -7.99 6.48
C PRO A 50 6.13 -7.13 7.26
N LEU A 51 6.01 -5.79 7.24
CA LEU A 51 6.84 -4.90 8.05
C LEU A 51 6.56 -5.08 9.55
N GLN A 52 5.31 -5.27 9.95
CA GLN A 52 4.96 -5.59 11.34
C GLN A 52 5.57 -6.93 11.79
N ARG A 53 5.63 -7.92 10.89
CA ARG A 53 6.33 -9.18 11.18
C ARG A 53 7.82 -8.96 11.34
N MET A 54 8.45 -8.17 10.46
CA MET A 54 9.86 -7.80 10.62
C MET A 54 10.12 -7.09 11.95
N ARG A 55 9.24 -6.18 12.35
CA ARG A 55 9.31 -5.50 13.65
C ARG A 55 9.27 -6.49 14.82
N ALA A 56 8.38 -7.48 14.79
CA ALA A 56 8.32 -8.51 15.82
C ALA A 56 9.64 -9.29 15.96
N PHE A 57 10.36 -9.53 14.85
CA PHE A 57 11.72 -10.09 14.90
C PHE A 57 12.72 -9.11 15.52
N GLN A 58 12.66 -7.83 15.18
CA GLN A 58 13.53 -6.80 15.74
C GLN A 58 13.34 -6.66 17.26
N ASP A 59 12.10 -6.70 17.74
CA ASP A 59 11.77 -6.64 19.17
C ASP A 59 12.39 -7.83 19.96
N GLN A 60 12.70 -8.92 19.27
CA GLN A 60 13.39 -10.08 19.85
C GLN A 60 14.90 -10.09 19.55
N GLY A 61 15.46 -8.98 19.08
CA GLY A 61 16.90 -8.80 18.93
C GLY A 61 17.46 -9.19 17.57
N HIS A 62 16.63 -9.44 16.56
CA HIS A 62 17.04 -9.78 15.20
C HIS A 62 17.21 -8.54 14.33
N THR A 63 17.86 -8.68 13.16
CA THR A 63 18.12 -7.59 12.22
C THR A 63 17.17 -7.66 11.04
N GLY A 64 16.42 -6.59 10.78
CA GLY A 64 15.60 -6.43 9.61
C GLY A 64 16.40 -5.88 8.42
N ILE A 65 16.26 -6.49 7.24
CA ILE A 65 16.96 -6.08 6.02
C ILE A 65 15.94 -5.83 4.94
N LEU A 66 15.75 -4.56 4.61
CA LEU A 66 14.94 -4.14 3.46
C LEU A 66 15.81 -4.14 2.22
N ILE A 67 15.44 -4.91 1.22
CA ILE A 67 16.10 -4.91 -0.08
C ILE A 67 15.26 -4.15 -1.09
N VAL A 68 15.82 -3.09 -1.59
CA VAL A 68 15.25 -2.34 -2.72
C VAL A 68 15.65 -3.04 -4.01
N GLY A 69 14.66 -3.47 -4.77
CA GLY A 69 14.83 -4.13 -6.05
C GLY A 69 15.07 -3.12 -7.19
N ASP A 70 16.10 -2.28 -7.09
CA ASP A 70 16.47 -1.32 -8.14
C ASP A 70 16.99 -2.00 -9.41
N TYR A 71 17.57 -3.18 -9.27
CA TYR A 71 17.98 -3.99 -10.40
C TYR A 71 16.86 -4.90 -10.90
N THR A 72 16.12 -5.56 -9.99
CA THR A 72 14.98 -6.42 -10.33
C THR A 72 13.82 -5.64 -10.96
N ALA A 73 13.64 -4.38 -10.60
CA ALA A 73 12.63 -3.50 -11.21
C ALA A 73 12.81 -3.30 -12.72
N ARG A 74 14.02 -3.54 -13.27
CA ARG A 74 14.29 -3.50 -14.73
C ARG A 74 13.64 -4.66 -15.48
N VAL A 75 13.41 -5.77 -14.79
CA VAL A 75 12.69 -6.93 -15.32
C VAL A 75 11.21 -6.86 -14.87
N GLY A 76 10.97 -6.52 -13.63
CA GLY A 76 9.67 -6.50 -12.97
C GLY A 76 9.19 -7.88 -12.56
N ASP A 77 8.57 -7.98 -11.38
CA ASP A 77 7.99 -9.23 -10.88
C ASP A 77 6.85 -9.70 -11.81
N PRO A 78 6.97 -10.86 -12.44
CA PRO A 78 5.90 -11.44 -13.27
C PRO A 78 4.70 -11.93 -12.45
N SER A 79 4.80 -12.02 -11.10
CA SER A 79 3.67 -12.45 -10.26
C SER A 79 2.47 -11.51 -10.35
N GLY A 80 1.31 -12.06 -10.74
CA GLY A 80 0.03 -11.34 -10.67
C GLY A 80 -0.23 -10.27 -11.75
N ARG A 81 0.47 -10.29 -12.93
CA ARG A 81 0.37 -9.20 -13.92
C ARG A 81 -0.02 -9.65 -15.33
N SER A 82 -0.78 -8.75 -15.98
CA SER A 82 -1.21 -8.88 -17.37
C SER A 82 -0.67 -7.77 -18.31
N LYS A 83 0.12 -6.80 -17.82
CA LYS A 83 0.62 -5.66 -18.64
C LYS A 83 2.08 -5.31 -18.31
N GLU A 84 2.83 -4.92 -19.35
CA GLU A 84 4.18 -4.36 -19.24
C GLU A 84 4.19 -3.10 -18.34
N ARG A 85 5.22 -2.99 -17.48
CA ARG A 85 5.48 -1.78 -16.68
C ARG A 85 6.23 -0.74 -17.49
N GLN A 86 5.93 0.54 -17.25
CA GLN A 86 6.83 1.62 -17.62
C GLN A 86 8.15 1.47 -16.85
N VAL A 87 9.26 1.49 -17.58
CA VAL A 87 10.61 1.48 -16.99
C VAL A 87 10.81 2.83 -16.29
N MET A 88 11.07 2.79 -14.99
CA MET A 88 11.37 3.97 -14.18
C MET A 88 12.82 4.40 -14.38
N SER A 89 13.11 5.70 -14.27
CA SER A 89 14.49 6.19 -14.23
C SER A 89 15.18 5.79 -12.92
N GLY A 90 16.53 5.74 -12.94
CA GLY A 90 17.30 5.46 -11.72
C GLY A 90 16.99 6.46 -10.60
N GLU A 91 16.88 7.75 -10.92
CA GLU A 91 16.56 8.81 -9.97
C GLU A 91 15.17 8.58 -9.31
N GLN A 92 14.17 8.17 -10.09
CA GLN A 92 12.85 7.84 -9.56
C GLN A 92 12.88 6.62 -8.62
N ILE A 93 13.72 5.63 -8.95
CA ILE A 93 13.92 4.43 -8.11
C ILE A 93 14.54 4.83 -6.78
N ASP A 94 15.60 5.66 -6.81
CA ASP A 94 16.31 6.12 -5.61
C ASP A 94 15.39 6.98 -4.72
N GLU A 95 14.63 7.90 -5.30
CA GLU A 95 13.67 8.75 -4.59
C GLU A 95 12.56 7.90 -3.92
N ASN A 96 11.98 6.97 -4.67
CA ASN A 96 10.96 6.08 -4.14
C ASN A 96 11.51 5.17 -3.03
N ALA A 97 12.74 4.65 -3.20
CA ALA A 97 13.40 3.82 -2.21
C ALA A 97 13.64 4.56 -0.89
N ALA A 98 14.18 5.79 -0.97
CA ALA A 98 14.42 6.62 0.21
C ALA A 98 13.12 6.91 0.96
N ARG A 99 12.06 7.29 0.23
CA ARG A 99 10.74 7.55 0.81
C ARG A 99 10.13 6.30 1.43
N TYR A 100 10.20 5.16 0.74
CA TYR A 100 9.72 3.88 1.27
C TYR A 100 10.43 3.52 2.58
N PHE A 101 11.75 3.71 2.64
CA PHE A 101 12.53 3.41 3.84
C PHE A 101 12.12 4.31 5.02
N GLU A 102 12.00 5.62 4.82
CA GLU A 102 11.55 6.54 5.88
C GLU A 102 10.13 6.19 6.37
N GLN A 103 9.24 5.80 5.48
CA GLN A 103 7.91 5.31 5.88
C GLN A 103 7.99 3.98 6.62
N ALA A 104 8.85 3.04 6.18
CA ALA A 104 9.05 1.76 6.86
C ALA A 104 9.59 1.94 8.28
N LEU A 105 10.43 2.96 8.52
CA LEU A 105 10.97 3.30 9.84
C LEU A 105 9.91 3.85 10.82
N ARG A 106 8.70 4.14 10.37
CA ARG A 106 7.55 4.38 11.29
C ARG A 106 7.07 3.08 11.95
N ILE A 107 7.45 1.92 11.40
CA ILE A 107 7.13 0.59 11.93
C ILE A 107 8.38 -0.05 12.52
N LEU A 108 9.49 0.03 11.81
CA LEU A 108 10.73 -0.68 12.13
C LEU A 108 11.60 0.09 13.12
N ASP A 109 12.41 -0.66 13.85
CA ASP A 109 13.49 -0.11 14.66
C ASP A 109 14.67 0.30 13.75
N ARG A 110 15.02 1.59 13.74
CA ARG A 110 16.08 2.17 12.91
C ARG A 110 17.44 1.49 13.18
N ASP A 111 17.76 1.26 14.45
CA ASP A 111 19.08 0.73 14.86
C ASP A 111 19.25 -0.75 14.53
N ARG A 112 18.14 -1.43 14.21
CA ARG A 112 18.09 -2.84 13.80
C ARG A 112 17.68 -3.02 12.34
N SER A 113 17.70 -1.95 11.54
CA SER A 113 17.31 -1.97 10.13
C SER A 113 18.51 -1.69 9.22
N GLU A 114 18.67 -2.53 8.20
CA GLU A 114 19.58 -2.31 7.08
C GLU A 114 18.76 -2.02 5.81
N LEU A 115 19.09 -0.95 5.08
CA LEU A 115 18.61 -0.72 3.72
C LEU A 115 19.69 -1.15 2.75
N ARG A 116 19.36 -2.03 1.80
CA ARG A 116 20.27 -2.52 0.78
C ARG A 116 19.65 -2.42 -0.60
N PHE A 117 20.46 -2.17 -1.59
CA PHE A 117 20.04 -2.14 -3.00
C PHE A 117 20.56 -3.40 -3.69
N ASN A 118 19.73 -4.12 -4.42
CA ASN A 118 20.19 -5.35 -5.03
C ASN A 118 21.13 -5.14 -6.23
N SER A 119 21.24 -3.92 -6.77
CA SER A 119 22.32 -3.54 -7.67
C SER A 119 23.71 -3.65 -7.06
N GLU A 120 23.85 -3.61 -5.73
CA GLU A 120 25.14 -3.77 -5.03
C GLU A 120 25.83 -5.08 -5.38
N TRP A 121 25.06 -6.12 -5.68
CA TRP A 121 25.58 -7.46 -6.04
C TRP A 121 25.14 -7.90 -7.44
N LEU A 122 23.87 -7.73 -7.85
CA LEU A 122 23.38 -8.17 -9.16
C LEU A 122 24.09 -7.45 -10.31
N GLY A 123 24.40 -6.17 -10.13
CA GLY A 123 25.14 -5.38 -11.12
C GLY A 123 26.60 -5.78 -11.31
N LYS A 124 27.13 -6.62 -10.40
CA LYS A 124 28.53 -7.08 -10.43
C LYS A 124 28.69 -8.51 -10.92
N LEU A 125 27.57 -9.25 -11.08
CA LEU A 125 27.62 -10.62 -11.59
C LEU A 125 28.14 -10.63 -13.01
N ASP A 126 29.21 -11.36 -13.25
CA ASP A 126 29.69 -11.63 -14.60
C ASP A 126 28.86 -12.74 -15.27
N PHE A 127 29.09 -12.96 -16.55
CA PHE A 127 28.36 -13.98 -17.29
C PHE A 127 28.55 -15.40 -16.75
N GLY A 128 29.73 -15.71 -16.22
CA GLY A 128 30.02 -17.00 -15.60
C GLY A 128 29.20 -17.22 -14.33
N GLU A 129 29.08 -16.20 -13.50
CA GLU A 129 28.23 -16.23 -12.29
C GLU A 129 26.74 -16.33 -12.63
N ILE A 130 26.28 -15.62 -13.69
CA ILE A 130 24.90 -15.75 -14.18
C ILE A 130 24.65 -17.19 -14.65
N LEU A 131 25.58 -17.80 -15.39
CA LEU A 131 25.47 -19.21 -15.79
C LEU A 131 25.46 -20.15 -14.58
N ARG A 132 26.25 -19.87 -13.56
CA ARG A 132 26.22 -20.64 -12.29
C ARG A 132 24.85 -20.50 -11.62
N LEU A 133 24.32 -19.30 -11.53
CA LEU A 133 23.00 -19.04 -10.93
C LEU A 133 21.87 -19.74 -11.70
N THR A 134 21.86 -19.68 -13.03
CA THR A 134 20.83 -20.31 -13.85
C THR A 134 20.84 -21.85 -13.79
N ARG A 135 22.00 -22.46 -13.46
CA ARG A 135 22.10 -23.92 -13.24
C ARG A 135 21.43 -24.42 -11.96
N THR A 136 21.07 -23.52 -11.04
CA THR A 136 20.43 -23.91 -9.77
C THR A 136 18.96 -24.29 -9.92
N ILE A 137 18.36 -24.00 -11.06
CA ILE A 137 16.94 -24.27 -11.33
C ILE A 137 16.76 -24.79 -12.75
N THR A 138 15.72 -25.56 -12.98
CA THR A 138 15.34 -26.04 -14.31
C THR A 138 14.18 -25.26 -14.89
N VAL A 139 14.06 -25.23 -16.22
CA VAL A 139 12.89 -24.61 -16.90
C VAL A 139 11.59 -25.26 -16.45
N SER A 140 11.56 -26.58 -16.26
CA SER A 140 10.38 -27.30 -15.75
C SER A 140 9.95 -26.76 -14.39
N ARG A 141 10.89 -26.49 -13.50
CA ARG A 141 10.62 -25.92 -12.17
C ARG A 141 10.12 -24.47 -12.26
N LEU A 142 10.68 -23.67 -13.17
CA LEU A 142 10.17 -22.30 -13.42
C LEU A 142 8.73 -22.31 -13.92
N LEU A 143 8.38 -23.27 -14.77
CA LEU A 143 7.03 -23.41 -15.32
C LEU A 143 5.98 -23.94 -14.32
N GLU A 144 6.38 -24.39 -13.12
CA GLU A 144 5.44 -24.71 -12.02
C GLU A 144 4.83 -23.46 -11.39
N ARG A 145 5.41 -22.30 -11.61
CA ARG A 145 4.85 -21.05 -11.13
C ARG A 145 3.55 -20.73 -11.89
N ASN A 146 2.46 -20.49 -11.17
CA ASN A 146 1.09 -20.38 -11.69
C ASN A 146 0.93 -19.44 -12.89
N ASP A 147 1.62 -18.29 -12.90
CA ASP A 147 1.56 -17.31 -13.99
C ASP A 147 2.28 -17.82 -15.25
N PHE A 148 3.47 -18.43 -15.10
CA PHE A 148 4.20 -19.03 -16.22
C PHE A 148 3.48 -20.25 -16.74
N GLU A 149 2.98 -21.14 -15.89
CA GLU A 149 2.19 -22.31 -16.29
C GLU A 149 0.98 -21.90 -17.12
N ARG A 150 0.21 -20.92 -16.65
CA ARG A 150 -0.97 -20.42 -17.37
C ARG A 150 -0.59 -19.84 -18.73
N ARG A 151 0.43 -18.95 -18.77
CA ARG A 151 0.88 -18.29 -20.01
C ARG A 151 1.44 -19.31 -21.00
N PHE A 152 2.20 -20.28 -20.51
CA PHE A 152 2.73 -21.37 -21.35
C PHE A 152 1.59 -22.21 -21.97
N LYS A 153 0.61 -22.63 -21.15
CA LYS A 153 -0.56 -23.40 -21.62
C LYS A 153 -1.44 -22.63 -22.60
N THR A 154 -1.47 -21.31 -22.52
CA THR A 154 -2.29 -20.46 -23.39
C THR A 154 -1.50 -19.82 -24.52
N ASN A 155 -0.28 -20.30 -24.80
CA ASN A 155 0.62 -19.77 -25.83
C ASN A 155 0.85 -18.23 -25.74
N GLN A 156 0.81 -17.68 -24.54
CA GLN A 156 1.18 -16.28 -24.31
C GLN A 156 2.72 -16.16 -24.20
N PRO A 157 3.32 -15.11 -24.75
CA PRO A 157 4.76 -14.95 -24.74
C PRO A 157 5.30 -14.83 -23.32
N ILE A 158 6.43 -15.51 -23.05
CA ILE A 158 7.21 -15.40 -21.82
C ILE A 158 8.63 -15.01 -22.24
N SER A 159 9.11 -13.85 -21.77
CA SER A 159 10.48 -13.45 -22.02
C SER A 159 11.46 -14.28 -21.18
N VAL A 160 12.61 -14.61 -21.75
CA VAL A 160 13.68 -15.30 -21.00
C VAL A 160 14.13 -14.46 -19.78
N SER A 161 14.09 -13.13 -19.88
CA SER A 161 14.43 -12.24 -18.75
C SER A 161 13.47 -12.42 -17.57
N GLU A 162 12.18 -12.73 -17.82
CA GLU A 162 11.22 -12.97 -16.75
C GLU A 162 11.57 -14.20 -15.90
N PHE A 163 12.21 -15.21 -16.50
CA PHE A 163 12.71 -16.38 -15.77
C PHE A 163 13.91 -16.04 -14.85
N LEU A 164 14.61 -14.93 -15.10
CA LEU A 164 15.69 -14.50 -14.23
C LEU A 164 15.18 -13.82 -12.97
N TYR A 165 13.96 -13.26 -12.96
CA TYR A 165 13.46 -12.53 -11.80
C TYR A 165 13.48 -13.37 -10.50
N PRO A 166 12.90 -14.58 -10.43
CA PRO A 166 12.97 -15.41 -9.24
C PRO A 166 14.42 -15.72 -8.79
N LEU A 167 15.33 -15.88 -9.74
CA LEU A 167 16.73 -16.14 -9.45
C LEU A 167 17.45 -14.90 -8.91
N MET A 168 17.11 -13.71 -9.40
CA MET A 168 17.66 -12.45 -8.90
C MET A 168 17.24 -12.23 -7.43
N GLN A 169 15.94 -12.41 -7.12
CA GLN A 169 15.42 -12.34 -5.76
C GLN A 169 16.05 -13.41 -4.85
N ALA A 170 16.24 -14.62 -5.38
CA ALA A 170 16.91 -15.71 -4.66
C ALA A 170 18.37 -15.39 -4.35
N TYR A 171 19.09 -14.76 -5.29
CA TYR A 171 20.47 -14.35 -5.09
C TYR A 171 20.61 -13.24 -4.05
N ASP A 172 19.60 -12.39 -3.88
CA ASP A 172 19.54 -11.41 -2.80
C ASP A 172 19.73 -12.12 -1.44
N SER A 173 19.07 -13.27 -1.23
CA SER A 173 19.18 -14.06 -0.01
C SER A 173 20.59 -14.64 0.19
N VAL A 174 21.25 -15.03 -0.90
CA VAL A 174 22.66 -15.47 -0.89
C VAL A 174 23.58 -14.31 -0.50
N ALA A 175 23.42 -13.14 -1.13
CA ALA A 175 24.26 -11.97 -0.93
C ALA A 175 24.24 -11.47 0.51
N ILE A 176 23.07 -11.44 1.13
CA ILE A 176 22.92 -10.98 2.51
C ILE A 176 22.96 -12.12 3.56
N LYS A 177 23.07 -13.39 3.15
CA LYS A 177 22.99 -14.56 4.03
C LYS A 177 21.70 -14.53 4.87
N ALA A 178 20.55 -14.42 4.22
CA ALA A 178 19.27 -14.35 4.89
C ALA A 178 18.97 -15.62 5.70
N ASP A 179 18.52 -15.45 6.95
CA ASP A 179 18.02 -16.53 7.79
C ASP A 179 16.52 -16.74 7.65
N VAL A 180 15.78 -15.65 7.41
CA VAL A 180 14.33 -15.63 7.21
C VAL A 180 14.03 -14.67 6.06
N GLU A 181 13.13 -15.05 5.17
CA GLU A 181 12.57 -14.15 4.15
C GLU A 181 11.06 -14.01 4.36
N LEU A 182 10.60 -12.75 4.45
CA LEU A 182 9.20 -12.39 4.57
C LEU A 182 8.64 -12.04 3.19
N GLY A 183 7.37 -12.39 2.97
CA GLY A 183 6.66 -12.00 1.74
C GLY A 183 5.16 -12.21 1.84
N GLY A 184 4.40 -11.72 0.88
CA GLY A 184 2.99 -12.09 0.71
C GLY A 184 2.86 -13.54 0.23
N THR A 185 1.66 -14.10 0.32
CA THR A 185 1.38 -15.47 -0.20
C THR A 185 1.65 -15.60 -1.70
N ASP A 186 1.61 -14.52 -2.44
CA ASP A 186 1.98 -14.48 -3.87
C ASP A 186 3.49 -14.64 -4.11
N GLN A 187 4.32 -14.45 -3.09
CA GLN A 187 5.77 -14.56 -3.15
C GLN A 187 6.30 -15.96 -2.76
N GLU A 188 5.44 -16.88 -2.33
CA GLU A 188 5.84 -18.21 -1.81
C GLU A 188 6.84 -18.92 -2.72
N TYR A 189 6.57 -18.94 -4.03
CA TYR A 189 7.46 -19.58 -5.01
C TYR A 189 8.86 -18.92 -4.99
N ASN A 190 8.93 -17.60 -4.99
CA ASN A 190 10.20 -16.87 -4.98
C ASN A 190 10.99 -17.12 -3.68
N LEU A 191 10.29 -17.12 -2.54
CA LEU A 191 10.90 -17.38 -1.22
C LEU A 191 11.49 -18.80 -1.15
N LEU A 192 10.79 -19.81 -1.70
CA LEU A 192 11.27 -21.19 -1.76
C LEU A 192 12.43 -21.31 -2.76
N THR A 193 12.40 -20.62 -3.89
CA THR A 193 13.53 -20.54 -4.82
C THR A 193 14.77 -19.99 -4.15
N GLY A 194 14.62 -19.00 -3.24
CA GLY A 194 15.72 -18.47 -2.41
C GLY A 194 16.43 -19.55 -1.61
N ARG A 195 15.68 -20.48 -1.04
CA ARG A 195 16.22 -21.62 -0.29
C ARG A 195 17.07 -22.53 -1.17
N ASP A 196 16.51 -22.91 -2.34
CA ASP A 196 17.18 -23.81 -3.28
C ASP A 196 18.51 -23.20 -3.77
N VAL A 197 18.52 -21.90 -4.06
CA VAL A 197 19.71 -21.19 -4.50
C VAL A 197 20.73 -21.07 -3.36
N GLN A 198 20.32 -20.77 -2.12
CA GLN A 198 21.24 -20.75 -0.97
C GLN A 198 21.93 -22.10 -0.79
N ILE A 199 21.21 -23.23 -0.87
CA ILE A 199 21.76 -24.58 -0.82
C ILE A 199 22.82 -24.77 -1.91
N ALA A 200 22.50 -24.40 -3.16
CA ALA A 200 23.42 -24.52 -4.29
C ALA A 200 24.70 -23.67 -4.14
N TYR A 201 24.61 -22.59 -3.35
CA TYR A 201 25.76 -21.74 -2.99
C TYR A 201 26.43 -22.15 -1.69
N GLY A 202 26.08 -23.31 -1.09
CA GLY A 202 26.67 -23.84 0.11
C GLY A 202 26.32 -23.10 1.40
N GLN A 203 25.19 -22.40 1.39
CA GLN A 203 24.66 -21.70 2.56
C GLN A 203 23.54 -22.49 3.23
N GLU A 204 23.32 -22.22 4.51
CA GLU A 204 22.16 -22.70 5.22
C GLU A 204 20.90 -21.99 4.70
N PRO A 205 19.85 -22.73 4.25
CA PRO A 205 18.70 -22.12 3.62
C PRO A 205 17.85 -21.30 4.61
N GLN A 206 17.28 -20.23 4.14
CA GLN A 206 16.38 -19.36 4.90
C GLN A 206 15.05 -20.04 5.24
N VAL A 207 14.36 -19.52 6.25
CA VAL A 207 12.94 -19.81 6.48
C VAL A 207 12.10 -18.91 5.58
N ALA A 208 11.14 -19.48 4.87
CA ALA A 208 10.14 -18.73 4.11
C ALA A 208 8.91 -18.48 5.00
N LEU A 209 8.62 -17.22 5.31
CA LEU A 209 7.44 -16.84 6.08
C LEU A 209 6.52 -15.98 5.21
N THR A 210 5.31 -16.50 4.93
CA THR A 210 4.32 -15.79 4.12
C THR A 210 3.22 -15.17 4.98
N THR A 211 2.83 -13.94 4.61
CA THR A 211 1.72 -13.21 5.22
C THR A 211 0.54 -13.12 4.24
N PRO A 212 -0.70 -12.99 4.75
CA PRO A 212 -1.87 -12.83 3.89
C PRO A 212 -1.76 -11.55 3.04
N LEU A 213 -2.35 -11.63 1.85
CA LEU A 213 -2.66 -10.44 1.07
C LEU A 213 -4.03 -9.92 1.51
N ILE A 214 -4.21 -8.61 1.46
CA ILE A 214 -5.51 -7.98 1.71
C ILE A 214 -6.04 -7.32 0.44
N ASN A 215 -7.36 -7.31 0.32
CA ASN A 215 -8.04 -6.58 -0.74
C ASN A 215 -8.09 -5.09 -0.40
N GLY A 216 -8.14 -4.26 -1.44
CA GLY A 216 -8.41 -2.84 -1.30
C GLY A 216 -9.83 -2.55 -0.81
N PRO A 217 -10.18 -1.28 -0.52
CA PRO A 217 -11.48 -0.88 0.00
C PRO A 217 -12.69 -1.37 -0.82
N ASN A 218 -12.51 -1.64 -2.12
CA ASN A 218 -13.54 -2.21 -3.00
C ASN A 218 -13.88 -3.68 -2.70
N GLY A 219 -13.05 -4.39 -1.92
CA GLY A 219 -13.26 -5.79 -1.52
C GLY A 219 -13.00 -6.84 -2.60
N VAL A 220 -12.61 -6.45 -3.81
CA VAL A 220 -12.45 -7.34 -4.96
C VAL A 220 -10.99 -7.55 -5.32
N ASP A 221 -10.29 -6.46 -5.60
CA ASP A 221 -8.91 -6.50 -6.05
C ASP A 221 -7.95 -6.42 -4.86
N LYS A 222 -6.81 -7.13 -4.98
CA LYS A 222 -5.68 -6.96 -4.06
C LYS A 222 -5.38 -5.46 -3.89
N MET A 223 -5.16 -5.03 -2.65
CA MET A 223 -4.73 -3.65 -2.37
C MET A 223 -3.42 -3.34 -3.09
N SER A 224 -3.43 -2.29 -3.89
CA SER A 224 -2.27 -1.90 -4.71
C SER A 224 -2.28 -0.40 -5.02
N ALA A 225 -1.13 0.23 -4.87
CA ALA A 225 -0.94 1.63 -5.26
C ALA A 225 -1.13 1.84 -6.77
N SER A 226 -0.71 0.87 -7.60
CA SER A 226 -0.87 0.96 -9.07
C SER A 226 -2.32 0.88 -9.54
N LEU A 227 -3.21 0.30 -8.73
CA LEU A 227 -4.66 0.26 -8.98
C LEU A 227 -5.41 1.44 -8.35
N GLY A 228 -4.75 2.23 -7.50
CA GLY A 228 -5.38 3.33 -6.77
C GLY A 228 -6.42 2.88 -5.72
N ASN A 229 -6.48 1.57 -5.40
CA ASN A 229 -7.42 0.97 -4.46
C ASN A 229 -6.79 0.72 -3.09
N TYR A 230 -6.07 1.69 -2.53
CA TYR A 230 -5.29 1.51 -1.32
C TYR A 230 -5.55 2.60 -0.27
N ILE A 231 -5.19 2.29 0.98
CA ILE A 231 -5.10 3.23 2.08
C ILE A 231 -3.61 3.37 2.42
N GLY A 232 -3.04 4.54 2.14
CA GLY A 232 -1.63 4.83 2.42
C GLY A 232 -1.40 5.12 3.90
N ILE A 233 -0.23 4.76 4.43
CA ILE A 233 0.11 5.08 5.84
C ILE A 233 0.41 6.57 6.04
N ASP A 234 0.73 7.28 4.95
CA ASP A 234 0.96 8.73 4.91
C ASP A 234 -0.24 9.52 4.35
N ASP A 235 -1.36 8.84 4.05
CA ASP A 235 -2.57 9.57 3.64
C ASP A 235 -2.93 10.61 4.73
N PRO A 236 -3.35 11.81 4.37
CA PRO A 236 -3.86 12.78 5.33
C PRO A 236 -4.94 12.16 6.23
N PRO A 237 -5.01 12.49 7.52
CA PRO A 237 -5.93 11.86 8.48
C PRO A 237 -7.39 11.78 8.02
N ALA A 238 -7.92 12.85 7.44
CA ALA A 238 -9.29 12.90 6.91
C ALA A 238 -9.48 11.97 5.70
N GLU A 239 -8.48 11.88 4.82
CA GLU A 239 -8.50 10.98 3.66
C GLU A 239 -8.40 9.53 4.08
N MET A 240 -7.46 9.20 4.99
CA MET A 240 -7.30 7.86 5.57
C MET A 240 -8.61 7.39 6.21
N TYR A 241 -9.24 8.26 7.02
CA TYR A 241 -10.52 7.98 7.66
C TYR A 241 -11.62 7.72 6.61
N GLY A 242 -11.74 8.60 5.62
CA GLY A 242 -12.72 8.48 4.53
C GLY A 242 -12.55 7.20 3.71
N LYS A 243 -11.32 6.83 3.34
CA LYS A 243 -11.01 5.58 2.65
C LYS A 243 -11.38 4.36 3.50
N ALA A 244 -11.06 4.38 4.79
CA ALA A 244 -11.43 3.31 5.72
C ALA A 244 -12.95 3.15 5.84
N MET A 245 -13.69 4.26 5.97
CA MET A 245 -15.17 4.27 6.00
C MET A 245 -15.81 3.80 4.69
N SER A 246 -15.13 3.99 3.54
CA SER A 246 -15.62 3.54 2.24
C SER A 246 -15.41 2.05 1.97
N SER A 247 -14.63 1.38 2.80
CA SER A 247 -14.35 -0.05 2.66
C SER A 247 -15.62 -0.88 2.79
N VAL A 248 -15.70 -1.99 2.04
CA VAL A 248 -16.85 -2.92 2.16
C VAL A 248 -16.83 -3.64 3.49
N ASP A 249 -17.98 -3.94 4.06
CA ASP A 249 -18.13 -4.48 5.41
C ASP A 249 -17.43 -5.83 5.58
N ALA A 250 -17.41 -6.65 4.53
CA ALA A 250 -16.79 -7.98 4.54
C ALA A 250 -15.28 -7.96 4.82
N LEU A 251 -14.60 -6.81 4.66
CA LEU A 251 -13.17 -6.68 4.93
C LEU A 251 -12.85 -6.47 6.41
N MET A 252 -13.80 -6.07 7.23
CA MET A 252 -13.53 -5.67 8.61
C MET A 252 -12.83 -6.75 9.44
N PRO A 253 -13.20 -8.05 9.37
CA PRO A 253 -12.49 -9.08 10.13
C PRO A 253 -10.98 -9.15 9.79
N ASP A 254 -10.64 -9.11 8.51
CA ASP A 254 -9.24 -9.14 8.06
C ASP A 254 -8.50 -7.84 8.37
N TYR A 255 -9.15 -6.69 8.20
CA TYR A 255 -8.54 -5.40 8.52
C TYR A 255 -8.24 -5.24 10.00
N TYR A 256 -9.14 -5.68 10.88
CA TYR A 256 -8.88 -5.71 12.33
C TYR A 256 -7.72 -6.63 12.68
N ARG A 257 -7.76 -7.85 12.17
CA ARG A 257 -6.76 -8.88 12.46
C ARG A 257 -5.38 -8.51 11.91
N LEU A 258 -5.31 -8.04 10.67
CA LEU A 258 -4.04 -7.88 9.94
C LEU A 258 -3.47 -6.46 10.03
N CYS A 259 -4.31 -5.43 9.93
CA CYS A 259 -3.82 -4.05 9.91
C CYS A 259 -3.72 -3.44 11.31
N LEU A 260 -4.64 -3.80 12.21
CA LEU A 260 -4.61 -3.33 13.61
C LEU A 260 -3.98 -4.35 14.56
N GLU A 261 -3.69 -5.58 14.10
CA GLU A 261 -3.25 -6.70 14.95
C GLU A 261 -4.15 -6.90 16.16
N ALA A 262 -5.44 -6.68 15.99
CA ALA A 262 -6.43 -6.80 17.06
C ALA A 262 -6.66 -8.27 17.44
N ASP A 263 -6.74 -8.56 18.75
CA ASP A 263 -7.08 -9.89 19.26
C ASP A 263 -8.58 -10.12 19.29
N ALA A 264 -9.36 -9.03 19.44
CA ALA A 264 -10.81 -9.08 19.43
C ALA A 264 -11.39 -8.92 18.03
N PRO A 265 -12.51 -9.58 17.71
CA PRO A 265 -13.22 -9.37 16.45
C PRO A 265 -13.80 -7.94 16.38
N PRO A 266 -14.14 -7.45 15.18
CA PRO A 266 -14.82 -6.18 15.03
C PRO A 266 -16.19 -6.18 15.70
N PRO A 267 -16.75 -4.99 16.04
CA PRO A 267 -18.14 -4.86 16.44
C PRO A 267 -19.11 -5.53 15.46
N ALA A 268 -20.21 -6.07 15.96
CA ALA A 268 -21.21 -6.77 15.13
C ALA A 268 -21.96 -5.81 14.18
N ASP A 269 -22.14 -4.54 14.57
CA ASP A 269 -22.69 -3.52 13.69
C ASP A 269 -21.65 -3.07 12.67
N PRO A 270 -21.90 -3.23 11.35
CA PRO A 270 -20.92 -2.90 10.32
C PRO A 270 -20.49 -1.43 10.31
N TYR A 271 -21.41 -0.52 10.62
CA TYR A 271 -21.08 0.90 10.67
C TYR A 271 -20.17 1.22 11.86
N ALA A 272 -20.46 0.66 13.03
CA ALA A 272 -19.61 0.80 14.21
C ALA A 272 -18.22 0.19 13.97
N ALA A 273 -18.17 -1.00 13.35
CA ALA A 273 -16.91 -1.66 12.99
C ALA A 273 -16.05 -0.77 12.08
N LYS A 274 -16.61 -0.20 11.01
CA LYS A 274 -15.86 0.71 10.12
C LYS A 274 -15.40 1.99 10.84
N ARG A 275 -16.24 2.58 11.66
CA ARG A 275 -15.86 3.79 12.44
C ARG A 275 -14.72 3.51 13.40
N GLU A 276 -14.81 2.42 14.15
CA GLU A 276 -13.74 2.03 15.06
C GLU A 276 -12.45 1.72 14.31
N PHE A 277 -12.55 0.96 13.21
CA PHE A 277 -11.39 0.69 12.35
C PHE A 277 -10.75 1.98 11.85
N ALA A 278 -11.54 2.89 11.26
CA ALA A 278 -11.05 4.15 10.73
C ALA A 278 -10.36 4.99 11.80
N ARG A 279 -10.98 5.13 12.98
CA ARG A 279 -10.41 5.86 14.12
C ARG A 279 -9.09 5.23 14.58
N ARG A 280 -9.05 3.92 14.81
CA ARG A 280 -7.84 3.20 15.27
C ARG A 280 -6.73 3.24 14.22
N LEU A 281 -7.09 3.19 12.93
CA LEU A 281 -6.12 3.29 11.84
C LEU A 281 -5.47 4.68 11.83
N VAL A 282 -6.25 5.75 11.87
CA VAL A 282 -5.73 7.12 11.94
C VAL A 282 -4.92 7.33 13.22
N GLU A 283 -5.42 6.84 14.37
CA GLU A 283 -4.70 6.94 15.64
C GLU A 283 -3.32 6.28 15.58
N ARG A 284 -3.22 5.11 14.95
CA ARG A 284 -1.95 4.38 14.78
C ARG A 284 -0.90 5.20 14.01
N TRP A 285 -1.33 5.91 12.96
CA TRP A 285 -0.40 6.57 12.04
C TRP A 285 -0.21 8.07 12.32
N HIS A 286 -1.19 8.72 12.92
CA HIS A 286 -1.22 10.17 13.10
C HIS A 286 -1.50 10.62 14.54
N GLY A 287 -1.79 9.67 15.45
CA GLY A 287 -2.09 9.96 16.85
C GLY A 287 -3.57 10.22 17.13
N ALA A 288 -3.92 10.21 18.43
CA ALA A 288 -5.29 10.26 18.90
C ALA A 288 -6.02 11.56 18.58
N GLU A 289 -5.32 12.69 18.61
CA GLU A 289 -5.88 14.02 18.30
C GLU A 289 -6.32 14.08 16.82
N ALA A 290 -5.44 13.65 15.90
CA ALA A 290 -5.76 13.59 14.48
C ALA A 290 -6.90 12.64 14.17
N ALA A 291 -6.99 11.50 14.89
CA ALA A 291 -8.09 10.55 14.74
C ALA A 291 -9.43 11.16 15.17
N ALA A 292 -9.47 11.85 16.31
CA ALA A 292 -10.67 12.54 16.78
C ALA A 292 -11.10 13.66 15.81
N ALA A 293 -10.15 14.44 15.30
CA ALA A 293 -10.42 15.49 14.32
C ALA A 293 -10.96 14.93 12.99
N ALA A 294 -10.36 13.84 12.48
CA ALA A 294 -10.82 13.19 11.25
C ALA A 294 -12.24 12.59 11.40
N GLU A 295 -12.54 11.97 12.54
CA GLU A 295 -13.87 11.45 12.85
C GLU A 295 -14.92 12.56 12.93
N ALA A 296 -14.62 13.66 13.65
CA ALA A 296 -15.50 14.81 13.75
C ALA A 296 -15.70 15.48 12.38
N GLY A 297 -14.65 15.60 11.57
CA GLY A 297 -14.73 16.11 10.20
C GLY A 297 -15.63 15.24 9.31
N PHE A 298 -15.50 13.94 9.41
CA PHE A 298 -16.35 12.99 8.69
C PHE A 298 -17.83 13.13 9.11
N ASP A 299 -18.12 13.26 10.41
CA ASP A 299 -19.48 13.44 10.89
C ASP A 299 -20.08 14.77 10.41
N ARG A 300 -19.33 15.88 10.45
CA ARG A 300 -19.75 17.17 9.88
C ARG A 300 -20.12 17.02 8.41
N MET A 301 -19.26 16.38 7.62
CA MET A 301 -19.46 16.25 6.17
C MET A 301 -20.65 15.35 5.83
N PHE A 302 -20.81 14.20 6.49
CA PHE A 302 -21.76 13.16 6.07
C PHE A 302 -23.05 13.12 6.89
N LYS A 303 -23.02 13.44 8.20
CA LYS A 303 -24.22 13.50 9.05
C LYS A 303 -24.84 14.90 9.04
N GLU A 304 -24.04 15.93 9.29
CA GLU A 304 -24.51 17.30 9.39
C GLU A 304 -24.59 17.97 8.03
N LYS A 305 -23.93 17.40 7.01
CA LYS A 305 -23.86 17.94 5.64
C LYS A 305 -23.27 19.35 5.57
N ARG A 306 -22.25 19.63 6.40
CA ARG A 306 -21.55 20.91 6.52
C ARG A 306 -20.09 20.78 6.11
N ALA A 307 -19.47 21.89 5.71
CA ALA A 307 -18.04 21.95 5.39
C ALA A 307 -17.18 21.67 6.61
N THR A 308 -16.04 21.03 6.40
CA THR A 308 -14.99 20.85 7.42
C THR A 308 -14.21 22.17 7.62
N ASP A 309 -13.46 22.28 8.72
CA ASP A 309 -12.71 23.51 9.02
C ASP A 309 -11.56 23.76 8.02
N ASP A 310 -11.07 22.71 7.40
CA ASP A 310 -10.04 22.68 6.34
C ASP A 310 -10.61 22.71 4.92
N ALA A 311 -11.93 22.92 4.77
CA ALA A 311 -12.53 23.06 3.45
C ALA A 311 -11.88 24.21 2.66
N PRO A 312 -11.59 24.01 1.35
CA PRO A 312 -10.94 25.03 0.55
C PRO A 312 -11.75 26.33 0.54
N VAL A 313 -11.05 27.44 0.69
CA VAL A 313 -11.63 28.78 0.58
C VAL A 313 -11.47 29.21 -0.88
N LEU A 314 -12.58 29.60 -1.52
CA LEU A 314 -12.64 29.94 -2.93
C LEU A 314 -12.85 31.44 -3.09
N GLU A 315 -11.97 32.09 -3.82
CA GLU A 315 -12.08 33.52 -4.12
C GLU A 315 -13.20 33.79 -5.13
N LEU A 316 -14.01 34.78 -4.82
CA LEU A 316 -15.05 35.20 -5.75
C LEU A 316 -14.48 36.01 -6.93
N PRO A 317 -14.91 35.74 -8.17
CA PRO A 317 -14.53 36.53 -9.35
C PRO A 317 -15.05 37.97 -9.22
N ASP A 318 -14.45 38.89 -9.95
CA ASP A 318 -15.00 40.25 -10.08
C ASP A 318 -16.38 40.22 -10.73
N GLY A 319 -17.24 41.15 -10.27
CA GLY A 319 -18.60 41.32 -10.80
C GLY A 319 -19.71 40.85 -9.86
N ASP A 320 -20.93 41.33 -10.15
CA ASP A 320 -22.19 41.01 -9.47
C ASP A 320 -23.30 41.05 -10.50
N PRO A 321 -24.07 39.98 -10.72
CA PRO A 321 -24.01 38.69 -10.02
C PRO A 321 -22.85 37.79 -10.45
N VAL A 322 -22.57 36.78 -9.65
CA VAL A 322 -21.60 35.72 -9.95
C VAL A 322 -22.25 34.63 -10.78
N HIS A 323 -21.67 34.30 -11.94
CA HIS A 323 -22.12 33.18 -12.78
C HIS A 323 -21.65 31.84 -12.23
N VAL A 324 -22.47 31.15 -11.44
CA VAL A 324 -22.14 29.93 -10.70
C VAL A 324 -21.54 28.82 -11.57
N PRO A 325 -22.07 28.51 -12.80
CA PRO A 325 -21.45 27.46 -13.62
C PRO A 325 -20.02 27.75 -14.03
N ALA A 326 -19.64 29.02 -14.24
CA ALA A 326 -18.27 29.41 -14.51
C ALA A 326 -17.41 29.26 -13.23
N PHE A 327 -17.89 29.81 -12.14
CA PHE A 327 -17.22 29.74 -10.83
C PHE A 327 -16.89 28.29 -10.42
N LEU A 328 -17.86 27.36 -10.56
CA LEU A 328 -17.64 25.95 -10.24
C LEU A 328 -16.61 25.26 -11.16
N ALA A 329 -16.60 25.60 -12.44
CA ALA A 329 -15.65 25.06 -13.39
C ALA A 329 -14.24 25.62 -13.15
N ASP A 330 -14.09 26.92 -12.91
CA ASP A 330 -12.82 27.62 -12.70
C ASP A 330 -12.12 27.13 -11.42
N HIS A 331 -12.90 26.75 -10.39
CA HIS A 331 -12.39 26.15 -9.16
C HIS A 331 -12.37 24.60 -9.17
N SER A 332 -12.52 23.95 -10.32
CA SER A 332 -12.48 22.48 -10.48
C SER A 332 -13.51 21.72 -9.64
N LEU A 333 -14.58 22.37 -9.21
CA LEU A 333 -15.70 21.73 -8.51
C LEU A 333 -16.65 21.02 -9.48
N ALA A 334 -16.61 21.38 -10.75
CA ALA A 334 -17.22 20.68 -11.87
C ALA A 334 -16.22 20.59 -13.03
N GLY A 335 -16.26 19.53 -13.82
CA GLY A 335 -15.35 19.33 -14.95
C GLY A 335 -15.61 20.27 -16.13
N SER A 336 -16.75 20.93 -16.17
CA SER A 336 -17.13 21.92 -17.17
C SER A 336 -18.33 22.75 -16.73
N ARG A 337 -18.54 23.93 -17.39
CA ARG A 337 -19.74 24.75 -17.19
C ARG A 337 -21.03 23.99 -17.50
N GLY A 338 -21.00 23.06 -18.46
CA GLY A 338 -22.14 22.20 -18.80
C GLY A 338 -22.49 21.22 -17.69
N GLU A 339 -21.47 20.60 -17.09
CA GLU A 339 -21.63 19.73 -15.92
C GLU A 339 -22.17 20.53 -14.72
N ALA A 340 -21.62 21.71 -14.47
CA ALA A 340 -22.08 22.58 -13.40
C ALA A 340 -23.58 22.92 -13.53
N ARG A 341 -24.06 23.27 -14.73
CA ARG A 341 -25.50 23.51 -15.00
C ARG A 341 -26.34 22.29 -14.70
N ARG A 342 -25.87 21.09 -15.10
CA ARG A 342 -26.57 19.85 -14.81
C ARG A 342 -26.63 19.58 -13.30
N LEU A 343 -25.55 19.82 -12.56
CA LEU A 343 -25.54 19.68 -11.12
C LEU A 343 -26.51 20.65 -10.44
N ILE A 344 -26.59 21.91 -10.88
CA ILE A 344 -27.56 22.90 -10.37
C ILE A 344 -28.97 22.40 -10.63
N SER A 345 -29.31 22.03 -11.87
CA SER A 345 -30.66 21.57 -12.24
C SER A 345 -31.10 20.31 -11.48
N GLN A 346 -30.17 19.50 -11.01
CA GLN A 346 -30.42 18.31 -10.19
C GLN A 346 -30.44 18.58 -8.68
N GLY A 347 -30.32 19.86 -8.25
CA GLY A 347 -30.25 20.22 -6.82
C GLY A 347 -28.95 19.78 -6.14
N GLY A 348 -27.91 19.47 -6.93
CA GLY A 348 -26.59 19.04 -6.47
C GLY A 348 -25.69 20.18 -6.01
N VAL A 349 -26.08 21.46 -6.22
CA VAL A 349 -25.35 22.64 -5.74
C VAL A 349 -26.16 23.32 -4.66
N ARG A 350 -25.54 23.59 -3.52
CA ARG A 350 -26.17 24.21 -2.35
C ARG A 350 -25.29 25.32 -1.79
N LEU A 351 -25.93 26.39 -1.34
CA LEU A 351 -25.32 27.48 -0.57
C LEU A 351 -25.94 27.46 0.83
N ASP A 352 -25.10 27.39 1.87
CA ASP A 352 -25.52 27.33 3.28
C ASP A 352 -26.58 26.24 3.55
N GLY A 353 -26.48 25.12 2.84
CA GLY A 353 -27.40 23.99 2.92
C GLY A 353 -28.63 24.07 2.02
N GLU A 354 -28.97 25.25 1.47
CA GLU A 354 -30.10 25.43 0.60
C GLU A 354 -29.74 25.17 -0.87
N PRO A 355 -30.53 24.35 -1.62
CA PRO A 355 -30.22 24.08 -3.01
C PRO A 355 -30.49 25.33 -3.86
N LEU A 356 -29.62 25.59 -4.84
CA LEU A 356 -29.90 26.57 -5.88
C LEU A 356 -31.10 26.09 -6.72
N ALA A 357 -31.96 27.04 -7.14
CA ALA A 357 -33.03 26.70 -8.05
C ALA A 357 -32.47 26.20 -9.38
N ALA A 358 -33.22 25.35 -10.09
CA ALA A 358 -32.75 24.66 -11.29
C ALA A 358 -32.27 25.59 -12.42
N ASP A 359 -32.80 26.80 -12.45
CA ASP A 359 -32.52 27.88 -13.40
C ASP A 359 -31.68 29.03 -12.79
N GLU A 360 -31.31 28.94 -11.50
CA GLU A 360 -30.53 29.96 -10.79
C GLU A 360 -29.03 29.81 -11.12
N LEU A 361 -28.66 30.34 -12.28
CA LEU A 361 -27.27 30.28 -12.75
C LEU A 361 -26.43 31.47 -12.33
N ASP A 362 -27.06 32.57 -11.98
CA ASP A 362 -26.43 33.82 -11.56
C ASP A 362 -26.92 34.17 -10.15
N VAL A 363 -25.99 34.28 -9.21
CA VAL A 363 -26.27 34.49 -7.78
C VAL A 363 -25.64 35.81 -7.33
N PRO A 364 -26.35 36.67 -6.59
CA PRO A 364 -25.75 37.89 -6.04
C PRO A 364 -24.48 37.60 -5.26
N ARG A 365 -23.44 38.39 -5.50
CA ARG A 365 -22.15 38.26 -4.80
C ARG A 365 -22.33 38.24 -3.28
N SER A 366 -23.20 39.08 -2.75
CA SER A 366 -23.50 39.18 -1.33
C SER A 366 -24.07 37.88 -0.71
N ARG A 367 -24.74 37.06 -1.51
CA ARG A 367 -25.26 35.75 -1.06
C ARG A 367 -24.19 34.66 -1.13
N MET A 368 -23.16 34.83 -1.97
CA MET A 368 -22.08 33.89 -2.08
C MET A 368 -20.96 34.18 -1.09
N ALA A 369 -20.67 35.43 -0.79
CA ALA A 369 -19.58 35.84 0.10
C ALA A 369 -19.78 35.27 1.50
N GLY A 370 -18.78 34.53 1.98
CA GLY A 370 -18.79 33.85 3.27
C GLY A 370 -19.66 32.57 3.33
N ALA A 371 -20.37 32.22 2.24
CA ALA A 371 -21.27 31.08 2.24
C ALA A 371 -20.51 29.74 2.22
N GLU A 372 -21.13 28.72 2.79
CA GLU A 372 -20.72 27.33 2.63
C GLU A 372 -21.30 26.78 1.32
N LEU A 373 -20.41 26.41 0.40
CA LEU A 373 -20.77 25.85 -0.90
C LEU A 373 -20.65 24.33 -0.88
N ARG A 374 -21.71 23.63 -1.29
CA ARG A 374 -21.70 22.19 -1.50
C ARG A 374 -21.99 21.87 -2.96
N VAL A 375 -21.14 21.05 -3.59
CA VAL A 375 -21.29 20.57 -4.96
C VAL A 375 -21.21 19.04 -4.97
N GLY A 376 -22.35 18.38 -5.04
CA GLY A 376 -22.46 16.93 -4.88
C GLY A 376 -21.99 16.49 -3.50
N ARG A 377 -20.81 15.85 -3.45
CA ARG A 377 -20.14 15.41 -2.19
C ARG A 377 -19.00 16.32 -1.76
N ARG A 378 -18.67 17.34 -2.53
CA ARG A 378 -17.58 18.28 -2.25
C ARG A 378 -18.10 19.47 -1.48
N PHE A 379 -17.30 19.98 -0.57
CA PHE A 379 -17.58 21.18 0.20
C PHE A 379 -16.46 22.19 -0.01
N ALA A 380 -16.81 23.47 0.00
CA ALA A 380 -15.88 24.60 0.00
C ALA A 380 -16.48 25.76 0.79
N ARG A 381 -15.66 26.71 1.19
CA ARG A 381 -16.10 28.01 1.71
C ARG A 381 -15.82 29.08 0.67
N VAL A 382 -16.72 29.98 0.49
CA VAL A 382 -16.52 31.13 -0.40
C VAL A 382 -15.91 32.26 0.43
N ALA A 383 -14.86 32.92 -0.09
CA ALA A 383 -14.27 34.07 0.57
C ALA A 383 -15.32 35.18 0.81
N GLY A 384 -15.22 35.84 1.95
CA GLY A 384 -16.15 36.91 2.35
C GLY A 384 -15.85 38.27 1.74
#